data_613b6185b63f1eb0ad4683ed83d6baff
#
_entry.id   613b6185b63f1eb0ad4683ed83d6baff
#
_cell.length_a   1.000
_cell.length_b   1.000
_cell.length_c   1.000
_cell.angle_alpha   90.00
_cell.angle_beta   90.00
_cell.angle_gamma   90.00
#
_symmetry.space_group_name_H-M   'P 1'
#
loop_
_entity.id
_entity.type
_entity.pdbx_description
1 polymer ?
#
loop_
_entity_poly.entity_id
_entity_poly.type
_entity_poly.pdbx_seq_one_letter_code
_entity_poly.pdbx_strand_id
1 'polypeptide(L)'
;MTQSFKKLRDSGCVYVDKTEQIFRLLMTRRTFISRPHWFGKSLLLDTIATLLESGVDPYFRDTWIHDRWTEPKYPVLRLDFSDFTGGYEGFCRKFTAVLESFAQRLGISGEFTPDDRPCVALFELLHVLNDHDFMIVILIDEYDAPLRANLNNPELFEKFRAELYNLSCVLKGDPCIQYLCIAGVTRFRDPTPTFSGTDVHDESYDSSAAGIAGFTREELVKYFRRSIDRAVSSSKGIPEAGVTDEQREELLDSLSEECGGYCFDETGSVKVYSPLQVIRFFRSIPESLSDYGRSLHVEAEQDCVLADLLKAQGVSLSDILTDGQRTVCGEPDFRFPEPLLSMDPKVLLCQYGYLTLDSDLRGFNLALKVPNREAQAALERVFS
;
A
#
# COMPACT_ATOMS: atom_id res chain seq x y z
N MET A 1 -10.42 5.00 -10.49
CA MET A 1 -10.95 4.01 -9.49
C MET A 1 -11.32 4.77 -8.23
N THR A 2 -12.42 4.45 -7.54
CA THR A 2 -12.70 5.17 -6.27
C THR A 2 -11.84 4.59 -5.15
N GLN A 3 -11.19 5.48 -4.40
CA GLN A 3 -10.46 5.12 -3.18
C GLN A 3 -11.37 5.20 -1.94
N SER A 4 -12.65 5.56 -2.11
CA SER A 4 -13.61 5.65 -1.02
C SER A 4 -14.42 4.36 -0.88
N PHE A 5 -14.30 3.72 0.27
CA PHE A 5 -15.04 2.51 0.62
C PHE A 5 -16.56 2.75 0.63
N LYS A 6 -17.03 3.86 1.22
CA LYS A 6 -18.46 4.21 1.21
C LYS A 6 -19.00 4.33 -0.22
N LYS A 7 -18.30 5.07 -1.09
CA LYS A 7 -18.72 5.21 -2.50
C LYS A 7 -18.70 3.87 -3.25
N LEU A 8 -17.73 3.01 -2.95
CA LEU A 8 -17.64 1.68 -3.55
C LEU A 8 -18.84 0.83 -3.15
N ARG A 9 -19.23 0.86 -1.88
CA ARG A 9 -20.41 0.14 -1.35
C ARG A 9 -21.73 0.71 -1.91
N ASP A 10 -21.87 2.05 -1.93
CA ASP A 10 -23.08 2.72 -2.44
C ASP A 10 -23.30 2.48 -3.94
N SER A 11 -22.22 2.33 -4.71
CA SER A 11 -22.30 2.04 -6.16
C SER A 11 -22.62 0.57 -6.49
N GLY A 12 -22.69 -0.31 -5.50
CA GLY A 12 -22.87 -1.74 -5.72
C GLY A 12 -21.72 -2.44 -6.44
N CYS A 13 -20.54 -1.80 -6.46
CA CYS A 13 -19.35 -2.42 -7.00
C CYS A 13 -18.84 -3.57 -6.12
N VAL A 14 -18.13 -4.50 -6.72
CA VAL A 14 -17.52 -5.62 -5.99
C VAL A 14 -16.54 -5.08 -4.95
N TYR A 15 -16.77 -5.44 -3.70
CA TYR A 15 -15.82 -5.28 -2.61
C TYR A 15 -15.27 -6.66 -2.21
N VAL A 16 -13.98 -6.84 -2.29
CA VAL A 16 -13.31 -8.04 -1.78
C VAL A 16 -13.10 -7.86 -0.29
N ASP A 17 -13.79 -8.68 0.50
CA ASP A 17 -13.81 -8.54 1.95
C ASP A 17 -12.46 -8.88 2.59
N LYS A 18 -11.80 -7.87 3.11
CA LYS A 18 -10.54 -7.94 3.85
C LYS A 18 -10.72 -7.69 5.35
N THR A 19 -11.96 -7.67 5.82
CA THR A 19 -12.24 -7.20 7.17
C THR A 19 -11.74 -8.14 8.27
N GLU A 20 -11.51 -9.41 7.98
CA GLU A 20 -10.82 -10.32 8.90
C GLU A 20 -9.36 -9.90 9.13
N GLN A 21 -8.63 -9.60 8.05
CA GLN A 21 -7.25 -9.12 8.15
C GLN A 21 -7.20 -7.73 8.79
N ILE A 22 -8.15 -6.84 8.47
CA ILE A 22 -8.29 -5.53 9.13
C ILE A 22 -8.49 -5.70 10.64
N PHE A 23 -9.37 -6.62 11.06
CA PHE A 23 -9.58 -6.89 12.48
C PHE A 23 -8.29 -7.31 13.18
N ARG A 24 -7.53 -8.24 12.58
CA ARG A 24 -6.23 -8.69 13.12
C ARG A 24 -5.22 -7.54 13.18
N LEU A 25 -5.13 -6.75 12.12
CA LEU A 25 -4.26 -5.56 12.06
C LEU A 25 -4.58 -4.57 13.20
N LEU A 26 -5.86 -4.31 13.46
CA LEU A 26 -6.29 -3.39 14.51
C LEU A 26 -6.04 -3.91 15.93
N MET A 27 -5.89 -5.23 16.12
CA MET A 27 -5.49 -5.77 17.43
C MET A 27 -4.09 -5.32 17.85
N THR A 28 -3.21 -5.04 16.90
CA THR A 28 -1.87 -4.50 17.13
C THR A 28 -1.89 -3.01 17.50
N ARG A 29 -2.99 -2.29 17.23
CA ARG A 29 -3.24 -0.86 17.50
C ARG A 29 -2.33 0.11 16.75
N ARG A 30 -1.04 -0.16 16.60
CA ARG A 30 -0.06 0.69 15.94
C ARG A 30 0.68 -0.12 14.88
N THR A 31 0.36 0.12 13.62
CA THR A 31 0.79 -0.72 12.51
C THR A 31 1.38 0.10 11.37
N PHE A 32 2.35 -0.50 10.72
CA PHE A 32 2.92 -0.02 9.47
C PHE A 32 2.77 -1.10 8.40
N ILE A 33 2.41 -0.70 7.19
CA ILE A 33 2.32 -1.60 6.04
C ILE A 33 2.87 -0.94 4.79
N SER A 34 3.82 -1.61 4.13
CA SER A 34 4.28 -1.23 2.80
C SER A 34 3.76 -2.20 1.75
N ARG A 35 3.30 -1.65 0.63
CA ARG A 35 2.90 -2.40 -0.58
C ARG A 35 3.24 -1.58 -1.81
N PRO A 36 3.55 -2.19 -2.93
CA PRO A 36 3.72 -1.47 -4.19
C PRO A 36 2.53 -0.59 -4.53
N HIS A 37 2.69 0.30 -5.48
CA HIS A 37 1.58 1.09 -6.00
C HIS A 37 0.46 0.18 -6.51
N TRP A 38 -0.79 0.67 -6.44
CA TRP A 38 -1.98 0.03 -7.01
C TRP A 38 -2.45 -1.26 -6.32
N PHE A 39 -1.91 -1.60 -5.14
CA PHE A 39 -2.34 -2.74 -4.33
C PHE A 39 -3.53 -2.44 -3.39
N GLY A 40 -4.07 -1.22 -3.39
CA GLY A 40 -5.28 -0.87 -2.64
C GLY A 40 -5.04 -0.36 -1.21
N LYS A 41 -3.84 0.14 -0.89
CA LYS A 41 -3.50 0.74 0.43
C LYS A 41 -4.49 1.82 0.87
N SER A 42 -4.75 2.80 0.00
CA SER A 42 -5.67 3.90 0.31
C SER A 42 -7.11 3.42 0.56
N LEU A 43 -7.56 2.41 -0.19
CA LEU A 43 -8.87 1.80 0.06
C LEU A 43 -8.89 1.03 1.39
N LEU A 44 -7.80 0.36 1.74
CA LEU A 44 -7.63 -0.30 3.05
C LEU A 44 -7.76 0.72 4.19
N LEU A 45 -7.02 1.83 4.12
CA LEU A 45 -7.09 2.89 5.14
C LEU A 45 -8.48 3.55 5.18
N ASP A 46 -9.13 3.78 4.03
CA ASP A 46 -10.48 4.34 4.00
C ASP A 46 -11.54 3.36 4.55
N THR A 47 -11.33 2.05 4.38
CA THR A 47 -12.16 1.01 4.99
C THR A 47 -11.99 1.02 6.52
N ILE A 48 -10.75 1.08 7.02
CA ILE A 48 -10.43 1.19 8.45
C ILE A 48 -11.06 2.48 9.02
N ALA A 49 -10.88 3.60 8.35
CA ALA A 49 -11.46 4.87 8.76
C ALA A 49 -12.98 4.80 8.85
N THR A 50 -13.63 4.20 7.85
CA THR A 50 -15.10 4.04 7.85
C THR A 50 -15.58 3.20 9.02
N LEU A 51 -14.86 2.11 9.33
CA LEU A 51 -15.17 1.23 10.47
C LEU A 51 -15.06 1.98 11.79
N LEU A 52 -13.96 2.70 11.99
CA LEU A 52 -13.66 3.38 13.24
C LEU A 52 -14.49 4.65 13.46
N GLU A 53 -14.86 5.37 12.39
CA GLU A 53 -15.73 6.56 12.46
C GLU A 53 -17.22 6.23 12.56
N SER A 54 -17.67 5.23 11.80
CA SER A 54 -19.10 4.99 11.58
C SER A 54 -19.62 3.72 12.26
N GLY A 55 -18.72 2.80 12.63
CA GLY A 55 -19.07 1.45 13.06
C GLY A 55 -19.45 0.57 11.87
N VAL A 56 -20.06 -0.58 12.14
CA VAL A 56 -20.32 -1.60 11.11
C VAL A 56 -21.51 -1.28 10.19
N ASP A 57 -22.51 -0.56 10.68
CA ASP A 57 -23.69 -0.19 9.90
C ASP A 57 -23.54 1.18 9.19
N PRO A 58 -24.00 1.31 7.94
CA PRO A 58 -24.64 0.26 7.09
C PRO A 58 -23.63 -0.48 6.19
N TYR A 59 -22.36 -0.11 6.18
CA TYR A 59 -21.39 -0.44 5.11
C TYR A 59 -20.78 -1.84 5.22
N PHE A 60 -20.83 -2.49 6.41
CA PHE A 60 -20.15 -3.77 6.66
C PHE A 60 -21.13 -4.96 6.87
N ARG A 61 -22.43 -4.82 6.58
CA ARG A 61 -23.46 -5.83 6.87
C ARG A 61 -23.19 -7.22 6.32
N ASP A 62 -22.56 -7.31 5.16
CA ASP A 62 -22.24 -8.55 4.45
C ASP A 62 -20.76 -8.91 4.51
N THR A 63 -20.04 -8.39 5.51
CA THR A 63 -18.61 -8.65 5.71
C THR A 63 -18.36 -9.47 6.97
N TRP A 64 -17.17 -10.08 7.04
CA TRP A 64 -16.76 -10.93 8.16
C TRP A 64 -16.79 -10.19 9.51
N ILE A 65 -16.51 -8.87 9.53
CA ILE A 65 -16.36 -8.07 10.76
C ILE A 65 -17.70 -7.65 11.38
N HIS A 66 -18.80 -7.69 10.63
CA HIS A 66 -20.09 -7.11 11.04
C HIS A 66 -20.52 -7.49 12.45
N ASP A 67 -20.55 -8.80 12.76
CA ASP A 67 -20.99 -9.31 14.05
C ASP A 67 -19.86 -9.50 15.07
N ARG A 68 -18.66 -9.00 14.77
CA ARG A 68 -17.43 -9.23 15.56
C ARG A 68 -16.80 -7.94 16.08
N TRP A 69 -17.18 -6.79 15.52
CA TRP A 69 -16.66 -5.50 15.90
C TRP A 69 -17.48 -4.89 17.04
N THR A 70 -16.84 -4.65 18.18
CA THR A 70 -17.50 -4.12 19.40
C THR A 70 -16.85 -2.83 19.90
N GLU A 71 -15.77 -2.35 19.26
CA GLU A 71 -15.11 -1.13 19.67
C GLU A 71 -16.00 0.11 19.45
N PRO A 72 -15.86 1.15 20.27
CA PRO A 72 -16.57 2.41 20.07
C PRO A 72 -16.10 3.13 18.79
N LYS A 73 -16.81 4.20 18.45
CA LYS A 73 -16.43 5.09 17.36
C LYS A 73 -15.41 6.11 17.86
N TYR A 74 -14.46 6.43 16.99
CA TYR A 74 -13.40 7.37 17.25
C TYR A 74 -13.35 8.47 16.17
N PRO A 75 -12.99 9.71 16.51
CA PRO A 75 -12.56 10.69 15.52
C PRO A 75 -11.33 10.18 14.78
N VAL A 76 -11.33 10.26 13.45
CA VAL A 76 -10.22 9.82 12.60
C VAL A 76 -9.55 11.01 11.94
N LEU A 77 -8.28 11.23 12.26
CA LEU A 77 -7.38 12.13 11.55
C LEU A 77 -6.74 11.38 10.39
N ARG A 78 -7.00 11.83 9.16
CA ARG A 78 -6.46 11.25 7.93
C ARG A 78 -5.40 12.18 7.36
N LEU A 79 -4.20 11.68 7.22
CA LEU A 79 -3.05 12.39 6.66
C LEU A 79 -2.62 11.69 5.38
N ASP A 80 -2.68 12.39 4.26
CA ASP A 80 -2.21 11.91 2.96
C ASP A 80 -0.97 12.72 2.56
N PHE A 81 0.16 12.05 2.46
CA PHE A 81 1.44 12.68 2.14
C PHE A 81 1.75 12.70 0.64
N SER A 82 0.85 12.20 -0.20
CA SER A 82 1.04 12.24 -1.66
C SER A 82 0.95 13.65 -2.25
N ASP A 83 0.24 14.57 -1.58
CA ASP A 83 0.03 15.93 -2.06
C ASP A 83 0.98 16.93 -1.40
N PHE A 84 2.16 17.07 -1.97
CA PHE A 84 3.16 18.10 -1.60
C PHE A 84 3.37 19.13 -2.72
N THR A 85 2.32 19.44 -3.49
CA THR A 85 2.35 20.49 -4.52
C THR A 85 2.78 21.82 -3.90
N GLY A 86 3.81 22.45 -4.47
CA GLY A 86 4.45 23.63 -3.89
C GLY A 86 5.65 23.33 -2.99
N GLY A 87 6.19 22.11 -3.09
CA GLY A 87 7.38 21.68 -2.35
C GLY A 87 7.12 21.52 -0.84
N TYR A 88 8.18 21.71 -0.05
CA TYR A 88 8.10 21.55 1.40
C TYR A 88 7.11 22.52 2.07
N GLU A 89 7.12 23.78 1.68
CA GLU A 89 6.19 24.79 2.22
C GLU A 89 4.74 24.49 1.82
N GLY A 90 4.52 23.91 0.63
CA GLY A 90 3.21 23.44 0.19
C GLY A 90 2.71 22.29 1.07
N PHE A 91 3.58 21.34 1.36
CA PHE A 91 3.29 20.24 2.28
C PHE A 91 2.93 20.76 3.67
N CYS A 92 3.75 21.64 4.26
CA CYS A 92 3.49 22.21 5.58
C CYS A 92 2.12 22.87 5.66
N ARG A 93 1.79 23.76 4.71
CA ARG A 93 0.47 24.45 4.70
C ARG A 93 -0.70 23.48 4.60
N LYS A 94 -0.60 22.44 3.77
CA LYS A 94 -1.67 21.44 3.63
C LYS A 94 -1.82 20.58 4.89
N PHE A 95 -0.71 20.15 5.44
CA PHE A 95 -0.70 19.41 6.69
C PHE A 95 -1.40 20.18 7.81
N THR A 96 -1.01 21.43 8.01
CA THR A 96 -1.60 22.32 9.01
C THR A 96 -3.09 22.55 8.78
N ALA A 97 -3.51 22.79 7.54
CA ALA A 97 -4.93 22.95 7.19
C ALA A 97 -5.77 21.69 7.49
N VAL A 98 -5.20 20.49 7.37
CA VAL A 98 -5.86 19.25 7.76
C VAL A 98 -6.06 19.19 9.27
N LEU A 99 -5.04 19.57 10.06
CA LEU A 99 -5.13 19.63 11.53
C LEU A 99 -6.17 20.66 12.00
N GLU A 100 -6.19 21.85 11.40
CA GLU A 100 -7.19 22.90 11.67
C GLU A 100 -8.62 22.40 11.41
N SER A 101 -8.82 21.77 10.25
CA SER A 101 -10.11 21.18 9.89
C SER A 101 -10.53 20.08 10.87
N PHE A 102 -9.59 19.29 11.34
CA PHE A 102 -9.86 18.25 12.34
C PHE A 102 -10.22 18.88 13.70
N ALA A 103 -9.47 19.85 14.20
CA ALA A 103 -9.76 20.58 15.43
C ALA A 103 -11.13 21.27 15.36
N GLN A 104 -11.49 21.85 14.21
CA GLN A 104 -12.80 22.46 13.99
C GLN A 104 -13.94 21.44 14.09
N ARG A 105 -13.78 20.25 13.53
CA ARG A 105 -14.77 19.17 13.61
C ARG A 105 -15.02 18.69 15.05
N LEU A 106 -13.99 18.79 15.89
CA LEU A 106 -14.06 18.42 17.31
C LEU A 106 -14.53 19.56 18.22
N GLY A 107 -14.65 20.79 17.68
CA GLY A 107 -15.07 21.96 18.46
C GLY A 107 -13.97 22.59 19.32
N ILE A 108 -12.68 22.24 19.09
CA ILE A 108 -11.51 22.72 19.85
C ILE A 108 -10.66 23.74 19.07
N SER A 109 -11.15 24.27 17.97
CA SER A 109 -10.40 25.20 17.10
C SER A 109 -10.00 26.52 17.79
N GLY A 110 -10.68 26.92 18.85
CA GLY A 110 -10.32 28.12 19.66
C GLY A 110 -9.13 27.90 20.58
N GLU A 111 -8.72 26.68 20.83
CA GLU A 111 -7.64 26.26 21.73
C GLU A 111 -6.41 25.77 20.98
N PHE A 112 -6.53 25.54 19.67
CA PHE A 112 -5.47 25.08 18.80
C PHE A 112 -5.05 26.16 17.81
N THR A 113 -3.78 26.57 17.88
CA THR A 113 -3.17 27.50 16.91
C THR A 113 -1.99 26.78 16.27
N PRO A 114 -2.11 26.30 15.04
CA PRO A 114 -1.05 25.49 14.43
C PRO A 114 0.21 26.31 14.13
N ASP A 115 1.37 25.71 14.40
CA ASP A 115 2.68 26.17 13.90
C ASP A 115 2.80 25.85 12.40
N ASP A 116 3.68 26.55 11.68
CA ASP A 116 3.97 26.28 10.28
C ASP A 116 4.73 24.96 10.06
N ARG A 117 5.31 24.39 11.12
CA ARG A 117 6.03 23.10 11.08
C ARG A 117 5.09 21.96 11.44
N PRO A 118 4.90 20.97 10.56
CA PRO A 118 3.97 19.86 10.75
C PRO A 118 4.13 19.10 12.06
N CYS A 119 5.37 18.80 12.48
CA CYS A 119 5.62 18.07 13.72
C CYS A 119 5.22 18.87 14.97
N VAL A 120 5.43 20.21 14.97
CA VAL A 120 5.04 21.08 16.09
C VAL A 120 3.52 21.24 16.14
N ALA A 121 2.89 21.50 14.98
CA ALA A 121 1.44 21.60 14.87
C ALA A 121 0.73 20.32 15.34
N LEU A 122 1.26 19.15 14.96
CA LEU A 122 0.72 17.87 15.42
C LEU A 122 0.90 17.69 16.93
N PHE A 123 2.06 18.03 17.47
CA PHE A 123 2.33 17.97 18.91
C PHE A 123 1.35 18.85 19.71
N GLU A 124 1.13 20.09 19.27
CA GLU A 124 0.17 21.02 19.90
C GLU A 124 -1.26 20.49 19.82
N LEU A 125 -1.68 19.95 18.68
CA LEU A 125 -3.00 19.32 18.55
C LEU A 125 -3.17 18.16 19.53
N LEU A 126 -2.18 17.25 19.61
CA LEU A 126 -2.23 16.12 20.53
C LEU A 126 -2.28 16.57 21.99
N HIS A 127 -1.57 17.66 22.34
CA HIS A 127 -1.64 18.24 23.68
C HIS A 127 -3.05 18.71 24.03
N VAL A 128 -3.68 19.50 23.15
CA VAL A 128 -5.08 19.95 23.35
C VAL A 128 -6.04 18.75 23.43
N LEU A 129 -5.85 17.72 22.58
CA LEU A 129 -6.68 16.51 22.62
C LEU A 129 -6.55 15.75 23.95
N ASN A 130 -5.34 15.64 24.49
CA ASN A 130 -5.10 15.02 25.79
C ASN A 130 -5.76 15.81 26.93
N ASP A 131 -5.73 17.16 26.89
CA ASP A 131 -6.36 18.01 27.89
C ASP A 131 -7.90 17.84 27.92
N HIS A 132 -8.48 17.42 26.80
CA HIS A 132 -9.93 17.15 26.68
C HIS A 132 -10.29 15.66 26.75
N ASP A 133 -9.38 14.78 27.12
CA ASP A 133 -9.57 13.31 27.19
C ASP A 133 -10.09 12.70 25.87
N PHE A 134 -9.75 13.29 24.73
CA PHE A 134 -10.09 12.71 23.44
C PHE A 134 -9.23 11.49 23.14
N MET A 135 -9.87 10.44 22.63
CA MET A 135 -9.21 9.30 22.02
C MET A 135 -9.43 9.38 20.51
N ILE A 136 -8.35 9.37 19.73
CA ILE A 136 -8.41 9.52 18.28
C ILE A 136 -7.73 8.36 17.54
N VAL A 137 -7.99 8.30 16.24
CA VAL A 137 -7.28 7.44 15.31
C VAL A 137 -6.48 8.30 14.34
N ILE A 138 -5.25 7.92 14.05
CA ILE A 138 -4.44 8.54 13.00
C ILE A 138 -4.16 7.53 11.89
N LEU A 139 -4.50 7.90 10.66
CA LEU A 139 -4.22 7.13 9.46
C LEU A 139 -3.33 7.97 8.55
N ILE A 140 -2.17 7.42 8.19
CA ILE A 140 -1.20 8.08 7.30
C ILE A 140 -1.09 7.27 6.02
N ASP A 141 -1.44 7.87 4.88
CA ASP A 141 -1.28 7.28 3.55
C ASP A 141 -0.08 7.89 2.83
N GLU A 142 0.58 7.07 2.00
CA GLU A 142 1.73 7.45 1.16
C GLU A 142 2.82 8.20 1.96
N TYR A 143 3.15 7.71 3.18
CA TYR A 143 4.04 8.40 4.13
C TYR A 143 5.41 8.74 3.52
N ASP A 144 5.88 7.94 2.58
CA ASP A 144 7.19 8.03 1.94
C ASP A 144 7.18 8.79 0.60
N ALA A 145 6.01 9.23 0.13
CA ALA A 145 5.88 9.89 -1.17
C ALA A 145 6.75 11.16 -1.31
N PRO A 146 6.87 12.03 -0.28
CA PRO A 146 7.74 13.21 -0.38
C PRO A 146 9.22 12.85 -0.57
N LEU A 147 9.67 11.74 0.02
CA LEU A 147 11.05 11.27 -0.14
C LEU A 147 11.28 10.66 -1.51
N ARG A 148 10.37 9.76 -1.93
CA ARG A 148 10.46 9.09 -3.24
C ARG A 148 10.47 10.07 -4.41
N ALA A 149 9.70 11.15 -4.31
CA ALA A 149 9.64 12.17 -5.35
C ALA A 149 10.88 13.10 -5.38
N ASN A 150 11.71 13.09 -4.36
CA ASN A 150 12.86 13.98 -4.22
C ASN A 150 14.21 13.23 -4.13
N LEU A 151 14.29 11.98 -4.61
CA LEU A 151 15.54 11.20 -4.61
C LEU A 151 16.68 11.87 -5.38
N ASN A 152 16.37 12.69 -6.37
CA ASN A 152 17.30 13.48 -7.17
C ASN A 152 17.52 14.92 -6.65
N ASN A 153 16.89 15.30 -5.52
CA ASN A 153 17.01 16.61 -4.90
C ASN A 153 17.44 16.49 -3.42
N PRO A 154 18.73 16.43 -3.12
CA PRO A 154 19.22 16.15 -1.76
C PRO A 154 18.74 17.16 -0.71
N GLU A 155 18.57 18.43 -1.07
CA GLU A 155 18.13 19.45 -0.12
C GLU A 155 16.67 19.23 0.32
N LEU A 156 15.76 19.02 -0.64
CA LEU A 156 14.36 18.71 -0.34
C LEU A 156 14.21 17.35 0.32
N PHE A 157 14.97 16.36 -0.12
CA PHE A 157 14.99 15.03 0.51
C PHE A 157 15.31 15.13 1.99
N GLU A 158 16.39 15.85 2.37
CA GLU A 158 16.76 16.00 3.78
C GLU A 158 15.75 16.81 4.59
N LYS A 159 15.11 17.83 4.02
CA LYS A 159 14.04 18.56 4.69
C LYS A 159 12.86 17.65 5.01
N PHE A 160 12.38 16.88 4.04
CA PHE A 160 11.29 15.91 4.26
C PHE A 160 11.71 14.79 5.21
N ARG A 161 12.92 14.26 5.08
CA ARG A 161 13.43 13.21 5.96
C ARG A 161 13.43 13.66 7.42
N ALA A 162 13.94 14.84 7.69
CA ALA A 162 13.97 15.41 9.04
C ALA A 162 12.55 15.63 9.60
N GLU A 163 11.61 16.11 8.77
CA GLU A 163 10.23 16.31 9.18
C GLU A 163 9.51 15.01 9.49
N LEU A 164 9.66 13.98 8.63
CA LEU A 164 9.06 12.66 8.85
C LEU A 164 9.63 11.98 10.10
N TYR A 165 10.93 12.15 10.37
CA TYR A 165 11.54 11.68 11.60
C TYR A 165 10.92 12.37 12.83
N ASN A 166 10.78 13.70 12.80
CA ASN A 166 10.19 14.45 13.89
C ASN A 166 8.71 14.09 14.11
N LEU A 167 7.94 13.92 13.03
CA LEU A 167 6.55 13.42 13.10
C LEU A 167 6.48 12.05 13.75
N SER A 168 7.40 11.14 13.41
CA SER A 168 7.44 9.80 14.01
C SER A 168 7.73 9.86 15.53
N CYS A 169 8.55 10.82 15.96
CA CYS A 169 8.81 11.06 17.39
C CYS A 169 7.57 11.59 18.13
N VAL A 170 6.81 12.48 17.51
CA VAL A 170 5.56 13.01 18.07
C VAL A 170 4.49 11.92 18.19
N LEU A 171 4.38 11.06 17.21
CA LEU A 171 3.39 9.96 17.21
C LEU A 171 3.70 8.87 18.23
N LYS A 172 4.96 8.78 18.70
CA LYS A 172 5.42 7.73 19.58
C LYS A 172 4.77 7.83 20.97
N GLY A 173 4.04 6.75 21.34
CA GLY A 173 3.56 6.56 22.71
C GLY A 173 2.54 7.59 23.20
N ASP A 174 1.98 8.43 22.33
CA ASP A 174 0.97 9.41 22.74
C ASP A 174 -0.32 8.69 23.19
N PRO A 175 -0.81 8.98 24.40
CA PRO A 175 -1.93 8.25 25.02
C PRO A 175 -3.27 8.52 24.32
N CYS A 176 -3.47 9.68 23.67
CA CYS A 176 -4.72 9.95 22.96
C CYS A 176 -4.85 9.19 21.63
N ILE A 177 -3.76 8.60 21.11
CA ILE A 177 -3.76 7.85 19.86
C ILE A 177 -4.18 6.40 20.14
N GLN A 178 -5.45 6.08 19.92
CA GLN A 178 -6.01 4.74 20.12
C GLN A 178 -5.56 3.75 19.04
N TYR A 179 -5.54 4.21 17.78
CA TYR A 179 -5.04 3.45 16.63
C TYR A 179 -4.17 4.35 15.75
N LEU A 180 -3.06 3.80 15.30
CA LEU A 180 -2.17 4.41 14.31
C LEU A 180 -1.93 3.39 13.19
N CYS A 181 -2.36 3.72 11.97
CA CYS A 181 -2.06 2.91 10.80
C CYS A 181 -1.33 3.76 9.77
N ILE A 182 -0.13 3.32 9.40
CA ILE A 182 0.74 4.00 8.44
C ILE A 182 0.89 3.11 7.22
N ALA A 183 0.68 3.67 6.02
CA ALA A 183 0.86 2.96 4.76
C ALA A 183 1.81 3.72 3.82
N GLY A 184 2.59 2.98 3.04
CA GLY A 184 3.47 3.52 2.02
C GLY A 184 3.92 2.49 1.01
N VAL A 185 4.84 2.86 0.15
CA VAL A 185 5.46 1.97 -0.84
C VAL A 185 6.74 1.38 -0.28
N THR A 186 7.62 2.22 0.23
CA THR A 186 8.93 1.81 0.72
C THR A 186 8.96 1.70 2.24
N ARG A 187 9.84 0.86 2.75
CA ARG A 187 10.23 0.79 4.15
C ARG A 187 11.75 0.87 4.22
N PHE A 188 12.28 1.63 5.14
CA PHE A 188 13.72 1.86 5.27
C PHE A 188 14.06 2.34 6.68
N ARG A 189 15.31 2.18 7.07
CA ARG A 189 15.83 2.70 8.31
C ARG A 189 15.82 4.23 8.24
N ASP A 190 15.34 4.86 9.32
CA ASP A 190 15.28 6.31 9.47
C ASP A 190 14.86 7.08 8.18
N PRO A 191 13.67 7.66 8.11
CA PRO A 191 12.77 7.95 9.24
C PRO A 191 11.58 6.97 9.38
N THR A 192 11.68 5.73 8.90
CA THR A 192 10.55 4.80 9.04
C THR A 192 10.18 4.63 10.51
N PRO A 193 8.91 4.81 10.89
CA PRO A 193 8.46 4.76 12.27
C PRO A 193 8.82 3.47 12.99
N THR A 194 8.83 2.34 12.27
CA THR A 194 9.13 1.00 12.82
C THR A 194 10.57 0.84 13.28
N PHE A 195 11.52 1.60 12.71
CA PHE A 195 12.95 1.47 13.03
C PHE A 195 13.47 2.51 14.02
N SER A 196 12.66 3.52 14.34
CA SER A 196 13.04 4.60 15.26
C SER A 196 12.80 4.26 16.74
N GLY A 197 12.66 2.99 17.11
CA GLY A 197 12.33 2.57 18.46
C GLY A 197 10.92 3.00 18.87
N THR A 198 10.01 3.05 17.95
CA THR A 198 8.58 3.28 18.15
C THR A 198 7.87 1.99 18.55
N ASP A 199 6.65 2.12 19.03
CA ASP A 199 5.73 1.01 19.31
C ASP A 199 4.89 0.61 18.09
N VAL A 200 5.34 0.98 16.89
CA VAL A 200 4.69 0.64 15.61
C VAL A 200 5.24 -0.68 15.09
N HIS A 201 4.36 -1.63 14.81
CA HIS A 201 4.68 -2.95 14.30
C HIS A 201 4.64 -2.96 12.77
N ASP A 202 5.69 -3.47 12.15
CA ASP A 202 5.78 -3.64 10.70
C ASP A 202 5.11 -4.95 10.28
N GLU A 203 3.92 -4.82 9.68
CA GLU A 203 3.11 -5.94 9.18
C GLU A 203 3.35 -6.21 7.68
N SER A 204 4.36 -5.57 7.08
CA SER A 204 4.54 -5.59 5.62
C SER A 204 4.79 -6.98 5.06
N TYR A 205 5.44 -7.85 5.82
CA TYR A 205 5.75 -9.22 5.40
C TYR A 205 5.26 -10.28 6.39
N ASP A 206 4.40 -9.88 7.33
CA ASP A 206 3.75 -10.84 8.22
C ASP A 206 2.72 -11.67 7.45
N SER A 207 2.72 -12.98 7.71
CA SER A 207 1.83 -13.93 7.04
C SER A 207 0.35 -13.64 7.30
N SER A 208 0.01 -13.07 8.46
CA SER A 208 -1.37 -12.68 8.79
C SER A 208 -1.88 -11.50 7.96
N ALA A 209 -0.98 -10.65 7.47
CA ALA A 209 -1.27 -9.48 6.63
C ALA A 209 -0.94 -9.70 5.14
N ALA A 210 -0.46 -10.88 4.75
CA ALA A 210 0.01 -11.15 3.39
C ALA A 210 -1.03 -10.88 2.31
N GLY A 211 -2.28 -11.22 2.57
CA GLY A 211 -3.41 -11.03 1.65
C GLY A 211 -4.21 -9.75 1.85
N ILE A 212 -3.84 -8.86 2.79
CA ILE A 212 -4.64 -7.68 3.15
C ILE A 212 -4.74 -6.66 2.01
N ALA A 213 -3.71 -6.60 1.18
CA ALA A 213 -3.64 -5.79 -0.03
C ALA A 213 -3.31 -6.71 -1.23
N GLY A 214 -4.03 -6.55 -2.32
CA GLY A 214 -4.02 -7.51 -3.43
C GLY A 214 -5.23 -8.45 -3.40
N PHE A 215 -5.42 -9.22 -4.47
CA PHE A 215 -6.47 -10.25 -4.54
C PHE A 215 -5.83 -11.64 -4.58
N THR A 216 -6.30 -12.57 -3.76
CA THR A 216 -5.90 -13.97 -3.87
C THR A 216 -6.71 -14.66 -4.99
N ARG A 217 -6.27 -15.85 -5.42
CA ARG A 217 -6.97 -16.65 -6.44
C ARG A 217 -8.38 -17.02 -5.95
N GLU A 218 -8.51 -17.42 -4.70
CA GLU A 218 -9.76 -17.78 -4.07
C GLU A 218 -10.75 -16.60 -4.05
N GLU A 219 -10.24 -15.40 -3.78
CA GLU A 219 -11.03 -14.18 -3.82
C GLU A 219 -11.49 -13.83 -5.24
N LEU A 220 -10.64 -14.03 -6.26
CA LEU A 220 -11.06 -13.86 -7.66
C LEU A 220 -12.18 -14.82 -8.02
N VAL A 221 -12.07 -16.09 -7.66
CA VAL A 221 -13.12 -17.10 -7.89
C VAL A 221 -14.41 -16.71 -7.15
N LYS A 222 -14.31 -16.25 -5.90
CA LYS A 222 -15.46 -15.90 -5.07
C LYS A 222 -16.18 -14.64 -5.54
N TYR A 223 -15.43 -13.56 -5.80
CA TYR A 223 -16.01 -12.22 -5.99
C TYR A 223 -16.15 -11.83 -7.46
N PHE A 224 -15.35 -12.40 -8.38
CA PHE A 224 -15.32 -12.03 -9.79
C PHE A 224 -15.86 -13.13 -10.72
N ARG A 225 -16.55 -14.15 -10.20
CA ARG A 225 -17.03 -15.29 -11.00
C ARG A 225 -17.74 -14.87 -12.29
N ARG A 226 -18.69 -13.92 -12.20
CA ARG A 226 -19.41 -13.42 -13.38
C ARG A 226 -18.50 -12.73 -14.39
N SER A 227 -17.49 -12.00 -13.91
CA SER A 227 -16.52 -11.32 -14.79
C SER A 227 -15.61 -12.34 -15.48
N ILE A 228 -15.22 -13.40 -14.77
CA ILE A 228 -14.46 -14.53 -15.29
C ILE A 228 -15.29 -15.24 -16.38
N ASP A 229 -16.54 -15.60 -16.10
CA ASP A 229 -17.42 -16.27 -17.06
C ASP A 229 -17.60 -15.44 -18.34
N ARG A 230 -17.81 -14.13 -18.20
CA ARG A 230 -17.91 -13.21 -19.34
C ARG A 230 -16.62 -13.15 -20.15
N ALA A 231 -15.47 -13.09 -19.50
CA ALA A 231 -14.16 -13.04 -20.17
C ALA A 231 -13.90 -14.32 -20.97
N VAL A 232 -14.16 -15.50 -20.38
CA VAL A 232 -14.04 -16.79 -21.05
C VAL A 232 -15.03 -16.89 -22.20
N SER A 233 -16.30 -16.53 -21.97
CA SER A 233 -17.36 -16.52 -23.00
C SER A 233 -16.95 -15.68 -24.21
N SER A 234 -16.46 -14.47 -23.98
CA SER A 234 -16.01 -13.56 -25.02
C SER A 234 -14.81 -14.12 -25.80
N SER A 235 -13.79 -14.62 -25.11
CA SER A 235 -12.56 -15.10 -25.74
C SER A 235 -12.73 -16.40 -26.52
N LYS A 236 -13.65 -17.30 -26.08
CA LYS A 236 -13.89 -18.60 -26.69
C LYS A 236 -15.14 -18.62 -27.60
N GLY A 237 -15.92 -17.54 -27.65
CA GLY A 237 -17.14 -17.46 -28.46
C GLY A 237 -18.24 -18.44 -28.01
N ILE A 238 -18.33 -18.74 -26.71
CA ILE A 238 -19.30 -19.68 -26.12
C ILE A 238 -20.26 -18.93 -25.20
N PRO A 239 -21.49 -19.43 -24.95
CA PRO A 239 -22.40 -18.84 -23.96
C PRO A 239 -21.80 -18.88 -22.54
N GLU A 240 -22.05 -17.86 -21.71
CA GLU A 240 -21.58 -17.84 -20.29
C GLU A 240 -22.00 -19.08 -19.51
N ALA A 241 -23.22 -19.61 -19.77
CA ALA A 241 -23.72 -20.82 -19.14
C ALA A 241 -22.96 -22.11 -19.54
N GLY A 242 -22.17 -22.06 -20.60
CA GLY A 242 -21.34 -23.18 -21.11
C GLY A 242 -19.89 -23.14 -20.61
N VAL A 243 -19.53 -22.15 -19.79
CA VAL A 243 -18.16 -22.01 -19.27
C VAL A 243 -17.88 -23.09 -18.22
N THR A 244 -16.85 -23.91 -18.46
CA THR A 244 -16.40 -24.96 -17.52
C THR A 244 -15.44 -24.44 -16.46
N ASP A 245 -15.25 -25.20 -15.36
CA ASP A 245 -14.29 -24.84 -14.35
C ASP A 245 -12.85 -24.89 -14.87
N GLU A 246 -12.50 -25.83 -15.76
CA GLU A 246 -11.19 -25.88 -16.42
C GLU A 246 -10.90 -24.60 -17.21
N GLN A 247 -11.89 -24.08 -17.94
CA GLN A 247 -11.71 -22.83 -18.69
C GLN A 247 -11.55 -21.60 -17.79
N ARG A 248 -12.18 -21.61 -16.60
CA ARG A 248 -11.95 -20.57 -15.57
C ARG A 248 -10.54 -20.63 -15.03
N GLU A 249 -10.06 -21.83 -14.72
CA GLU A 249 -8.70 -22.06 -14.22
C GLU A 249 -7.65 -21.63 -15.27
N GLU A 250 -7.84 -22.00 -16.55
CA GLU A 250 -6.97 -21.54 -17.67
C GLU A 250 -6.89 -20.01 -17.74
N LEU A 251 -8.03 -19.30 -17.58
CA LEU A 251 -8.04 -17.84 -17.57
C LEU A 251 -7.28 -17.28 -16.36
N LEU A 252 -7.51 -17.86 -15.17
CA LEU A 252 -6.84 -17.42 -13.95
C LEU A 252 -5.34 -17.69 -13.96
N ASP A 253 -4.91 -18.81 -14.58
CA ASP A 253 -3.48 -19.10 -14.78
C ASP A 253 -2.85 -18.06 -15.72
N SER A 254 -3.49 -17.78 -16.84
CA SER A 254 -3.03 -16.76 -17.78
C SER A 254 -2.99 -15.37 -17.12
N LEU A 255 -4.00 -15.03 -16.32
CA LEU A 255 -4.04 -13.77 -15.60
C LEU A 255 -2.94 -13.70 -14.52
N SER A 256 -2.59 -14.84 -13.90
CA SER A 256 -1.49 -14.95 -12.96
C SER A 256 -0.14 -14.66 -13.62
N GLU A 257 0.08 -15.18 -14.83
CA GLU A 257 1.29 -14.90 -15.60
C GLU A 257 1.41 -13.42 -16.02
N GLU A 258 0.29 -12.75 -16.26
CA GLU A 258 0.28 -11.35 -16.67
C GLU A 258 0.41 -10.35 -15.52
N CYS A 259 -0.32 -10.54 -14.41
CA CYS A 259 -0.39 -9.56 -13.32
C CYS A 259 -0.51 -10.14 -11.90
N GLY A 260 -0.28 -11.44 -11.74
CA GLY A 260 -0.30 -12.14 -10.46
C GLY A 260 1.10 -12.42 -9.90
N GLY A 261 1.18 -13.40 -9.03
CA GLY A 261 2.45 -13.96 -8.52
C GLY A 261 3.15 -13.14 -7.45
N TYR A 262 2.63 -12.00 -7.05
CA TYR A 262 3.19 -11.19 -5.96
C TYR A 262 3.08 -11.93 -4.62
N CYS A 263 4.12 -11.81 -3.81
CA CYS A 263 4.20 -12.41 -2.49
C CYS A 263 4.70 -11.38 -1.47
N PHE A 264 3.90 -11.17 -0.44
CA PHE A 264 4.21 -10.28 0.69
C PHE A 264 4.25 -11.08 2.01
N ASP A 265 4.79 -12.26 1.96
CA ASP A 265 4.80 -13.24 3.03
C ASP A 265 6.15 -13.95 3.00
N GLU A 266 6.88 -13.88 4.11
CA GLU A 266 8.20 -14.51 4.26
C GLU A 266 8.16 -16.03 4.06
N THR A 267 7.00 -16.66 4.28
CA THR A 267 6.84 -18.12 4.05
C THR A 267 6.60 -18.45 2.58
N GLY A 268 6.32 -17.45 1.74
CA GLY A 268 6.03 -17.63 0.32
C GLY A 268 4.68 -18.28 0.01
N SER A 269 3.80 -18.41 1.02
CA SER A 269 2.57 -19.20 0.93
C SER A 269 1.42 -18.45 0.26
N VAL A 270 1.31 -17.15 0.44
CA VAL A 270 0.21 -16.34 -0.08
C VAL A 270 0.66 -15.57 -1.34
N LYS A 271 0.03 -15.91 -2.47
CA LYS A 271 0.22 -15.18 -3.73
C LYS A 271 -0.99 -14.30 -4.02
N VAL A 272 -0.72 -13.09 -4.49
CA VAL A 272 -1.77 -12.12 -4.82
C VAL A 272 -1.59 -11.53 -6.22
N TYR A 273 -2.69 -11.03 -6.76
CA TYR A 273 -2.78 -10.28 -8.01
C TYR A 273 -2.85 -8.78 -7.69
N SER A 274 -2.33 -7.95 -8.59
CA SER A 274 -2.54 -6.50 -8.53
C SER A 274 -4.01 -6.15 -8.74
N PRO A 275 -4.70 -5.51 -7.78
CA PRO A 275 -6.12 -5.19 -7.91
C PRO A 275 -6.43 -4.27 -9.10
N LEU A 276 -5.56 -3.29 -9.35
CA LEU A 276 -5.76 -2.37 -10.47
C LEU A 276 -5.76 -3.11 -11.79
N GLN A 277 -4.81 -4.02 -11.98
CA GLN A 277 -4.66 -4.77 -13.22
C GLN A 277 -5.83 -5.73 -13.45
N VAL A 278 -6.24 -6.46 -12.42
CA VAL A 278 -7.41 -7.33 -12.47
C VAL A 278 -8.67 -6.54 -12.86
N ILE A 279 -8.87 -5.37 -12.27
CA ILE A 279 -10.05 -4.55 -12.58
C ILE A 279 -9.97 -3.96 -14.00
N ARG A 280 -8.78 -3.55 -14.44
CA ARG A 280 -8.56 -3.09 -15.82
C ARG A 280 -8.88 -4.21 -16.81
N PHE A 281 -8.36 -5.41 -16.57
CA PHE A 281 -8.64 -6.59 -17.39
C PHE A 281 -10.14 -6.83 -17.54
N PHE A 282 -10.89 -6.95 -16.44
CA PHE A 282 -12.33 -7.21 -16.52
C PHE A 282 -13.16 -6.06 -17.08
N ARG A 283 -12.62 -4.83 -17.12
CA ARG A 283 -13.29 -3.69 -17.77
C ARG A 283 -13.09 -3.67 -19.27
N SER A 284 -11.91 -4.03 -19.76
CA SER A 284 -11.58 -3.97 -21.19
C SER A 284 -11.96 -5.23 -21.95
N ILE A 285 -12.04 -6.41 -21.30
CA ILE A 285 -12.22 -7.74 -21.88
C ILE A 285 -11.57 -7.80 -23.27
N PRO A 286 -10.24 -7.86 -23.35
CA PRO A 286 -9.52 -7.84 -24.61
C PRO A 286 -9.87 -9.08 -25.44
N GLU A 287 -9.77 -8.98 -26.80
CA GLU A 287 -9.99 -10.10 -27.71
C GLU A 287 -8.99 -11.23 -27.48
N SER A 288 -7.80 -10.90 -26.97
CA SER A 288 -6.83 -11.89 -26.49
C SER A 288 -6.10 -11.40 -25.25
N LEU A 289 -5.63 -12.34 -24.39
CA LEU A 289 -4.82 -12.01 -23.20
C LEU A 289 -3.46 -11.39 -23.58
N SER A 290 -2.91 -11.73 -24.76
CA SER A 290 -1.67 -11.14 -25.27
C SER A 290 -1.79 -9.64 -25.61
N ASP A 291 -3.00 -9.16 -25.92
CA ASP A 291 -3.25 -7.75 -26.22
C ASP A 291 -3.38 -6.91 -24.94
N TYR A 292 -3.66 -7.58 -23.81
CA TYR A 292 -3.78 -6.94 -22.51
C TYR A 292 -2.46 -6.31 -22.04
N GLY A 293 -1.34 -7.02 -22.17
CA GLY A 293 -0.01 -6.52 -21.81
C GLY A 293 0.43 -5.26 -22.56
N ARG A 294 -0.16 -4.99 -23.75
CA ARG A 294 0.13 -3.80 -24.53
C ARG A 294 -0.65 -2.56 -24.08
N SER A 295 -1.77 -2.73 -23.40
CA SER A 295 -2.64 -1.61 -22.94
C SER A 295 -2.33 -1.14 -21.52
N LEU A 296 -1.47 -1.85 -20.81
CA LEU A 296 -1.10 -1.55 -19.42
C LEU A 296 0.12 -0.61 -19.36
N HIS A 297 -0.02 0.60 -19.86
CA HIS A 297 0.94 1.65 -19.51
C HIS A 297 0.63 2.13 -18.10
N VAL A 298 1.37 1.61 -17.12
CA VAL A 298 1.47 2.22 -15.80
C VAL A 298 2.14 3.59 -15.98
N GLU A 299 1.59 4.60 -15.33
CA GLU A 299 2.06 5.97 -15.43
C GLU A 299 3.57 6.06 -15.13
N ALA A 300 4.33 6.39 -16.17
CA ALA A 300 5.79 6.32 -16.20
C ALA A 300 6.49 7.39 -15.34
N GLU A 301 5.76 8.36 -14.75
CA GLU A 301 6.40 9.47 -14.03
C GLU A 301 7.10 9.05 -12.72
N GLN A 302 6.57 8.05 -12.02
CA GLN A 302 7.18 7.58 -10.76
C GLN A 302 8.39 6.67 -11.01
N ASP A 303 8.44 6.02 -12.17
CA ASP A 303 9.54 5.13 -12.54
C ASP A 303 10.79 5.93 -12.95
N CYS A 304 10.65 7.17 -13.44
CA CYS A 304 11.78 7.99 -13.87
C CYS A 304 12.73 8.31 -12.71
N VAL A 305 12.21 8.68 -11.54
CA VAL A 305 13.06 9.05 -10.39
C VAL A 305 13.83 7.85 -9.86
N LEU A 306 13.18 6.67 -9.84
CA LEU A 306 13.84 5.41 -9.48
C LEU A 306 14.91 5.03 -10.51
N ALA A 307 14.60 5.14 -11.80
CA ALA A 307 15.53 4.86 -12.88
C ALA A 307 16.78 5.78 -12.79
N ASP A 308 16.58 7.08 -12.54
CA ASP A 308 17.67 8.04 -12.36
C ASP A 308 18.55 7.68 -11.15
N LEU A 309 17.95 7.25 -10.03
CA LEU A 309 18.69 6.79 -8.85
C LEU A 309 19.55 5.57 -9.17
N LEU A 310 18.98 4.55 -9.81
CA LEU A 310 19.69 3.32 -10.16
C LEU A 310 20.83 3.58 -11.17
N LYS A 311 20.59 4.45 -12.17
CA LYS A 311 21.61 4.89 -13.12
C LYS A 311 22.74 5.64 -12.42
N ALA A 312 22.44 6.55 -11.48
CA ALA A 312 23.44 7.28 -10.72
C ALA A 312 24.30 6.35 -9.84
N GLN A 313 23.73 5.25 -9.37
CA GLN A 313 24.44 4.20 -8.64
C GLN A 313 25.24 3.25 -9.56
N GLY A 314 25.12 3.38 -10.88
CA GLY A 314 25.79 2.52 -11.87
C GLY A 314 25.23 1.10 -11.93
N VAL A 315 23.98 0.90 -11.49
CA VAL A 315 23.32 -0.41 -11.47
C VAL A 315 22.75 -0.74 -12.84
N SER A 316 23.03 -1.94 -13.35
CA SER A 316 22.47 -2.48 -14.58
C SER A 316 21.46 -3.61 -14.32
N LEU A 317 20.64 -3.96 -15.31
CA LEU A 317 19.71 -5.07 -15.20
C LEU A 317 20.42 -6.41 -14.93
N SER A 318 21.62 -6.62 -15.47
CA SER A 318 22.43 -7.81 -15.20
C SER A 318 22.98 -7.89 -13.78
N ASP A 319 23.08 -6.77 -13.06
CA ASP A 319 23.43 -6.76 -11.64
C ASP A 319 22.23 -7.17 -10.76
N ILE A 320 21.03 -6.95 -11.28
CA ILE A 320 19.79 -7.27 -10.57
C ILE A 320 19.40 -8.73 -10.77
N LEU A 321 19.38 -9.23 -12.02
CA LEU A 321 18.87 -10.56 -12.35
C LEU A 321 20.02 -11.52 -12.69
N THR A 322 20.06 -12.67 -12.01
CA THR A 322 21.13 -13.68 -12.21
C THR A 322 20.86 -14.57 -13.42
N ASP A 323 19.59 -14.90 -13.69
CA ASP A 323 19.15 -15.80 -14.76
C ASP A 323 18.04 -15.21 -15.65
N GLY A 324 17.93 -13.88 -15.66
CA GLY A 324 16.91 -13.13 -16.40
C GLY A 324 15.57 -12.97 -15.67
N GLN A 325 15.32 -13.71 -14.59
CA GLN A 325 14.07 -13.62 -13.81
C GLN A 325 14.26 -13.69 -12.30
N ARG A 326 15.38 -14.23 -11.81
CA ARG A 326 15.63 -14.46 -10.37
C ARG A 326 16.88 -13.78 -9.88
N THR A 327 16.90 -13.52 -8.58
CA THR A 327 18.06 -12.99 -7.86
C THR A 327 17.98 -13.40 -6.39
N VAL A 328 18.99 -13.00 -5.62
CA VAL A 328 19.02 -13.14 -4.17
C VAL A 328 19.46 -11.82 -3.53
N CYS A 329 18.94 -11.54 -2.35
CA CYS A 329 19.43 -10.46 -1.49
C CYS A 329 19.74 -10.99 -0.10
N GLY A 330 20.55 -10.28 0.68
CA GLY A 330 20.82 -10.62 2.07
C GLY A 330 19.55 -10.50 2.91
N GLU A 331 19.29 -11.49 3.78
CA GLU A 331 18.16 -11.41 4.72
C GLU A 331 18.24 -10.17 5.62
N PRO A 332 19.41 -9.78 6.18
CA PRO A 332 19.53 -8.55 6.94
C PRO A 332 19.17 -7.29 6.16
N ASP A 333 19.58 -7.20 4.88
CA ASP A 333 19.29 -6.04 4.02
C ASP A 333 17.80 -5.93 3.71
N PHE A 334 17.12 -7.06 3.62
CA PHE A 334 15.68 -7.13 3.41
C PHE A 334 14.90 -6.82 4.69
N ARG A 335 15.27 -7.42 5.84
CA ARG A 335 14.57 -7.22 7.11
C ARG A 335 14.81 -5.84 7.71
N PHE A 336 16.02 -5.32 7.58
CA PHE A 336 16.45 -4.02 8.12
C PHE A 336 17.05 -3.16 7.01
N PRO A 337 16.25 -2.76 6.03
CA PRO A 337 16.75 -2.05 4.86
C PRO A 337 17.41 -0.73 5.26
N GLU A 338 18.49 -0.41 4.59
CA GLU A 338 19.23 0.84 4.77
C GLU A 338 18.38 2.06 4.39
N PRO A 339 18.81 3.29 4.71
CA PRO A 339 18.16 4.50 4.23
C PRO A 339 17.95 4.48 2.71
N LEU A 340 16.87 5.10 2.24
CA LEU A 340 16.36 4.97 0.87
C LEU A 340 17.42 5.21 -0.23
N LEU A 341 18.34 6.16 -0.03
CA LEU A 341 19.40 6.48 -0.99
C LEU A 341 20.56 5.46 -1.01
N SER A 342 20.70 4.63 0.03
CA SER A 342 21.75 3.61 0.16
C SER A 342 21.22 2.18 0.20
N MET A 343 19.91 2.02 0.01
CA MET A 343 19.26 0.71 0.03
C MET A 343 19.77 -0.19 -1.07
N ASP A 344 19.90 -1.50 -0.78
CA ASP A 344 20.17 -2.50 -1.81
C ASP A 344 19.15 -2.38 -2.95
N PRO A 345 19.60 -2.20 -4.21
CA PRO A 345 18.70 -2.03 -5.36
C PRO A 345 17.67 -3.17 -5.53
N LYS A 346 18.01 -4.39 -5.15
CA LYS A 346 17.10 -5.55 -5.23
C LYS A 346 15.97 -5.45 -4.21
N VAL A 347 16.30 -5.00 -2.99
CA VAL A 347 15.31 -4.73 -1.93
C VAL A 347 14.41 -3.59 -2.35
N LEU A 348 14.97 -2.51 -2.88
CA LEU A 348 14.20 -1.36 -3.38
C LEU A 348 13.25 -1.78 -4.51
N LEU A 349 13.74 -2.51 -5.51
CA LEU A 349 12.91 -3.02 -6.61
C LEU A 349 11.82 -4.00 -6.14
N CYS A 350 12.07 -4.76 -5.07
CA CYS A 350 11.05 -5.60 -4.45
C CYS A 350 9.94 -4.76 -3.79
N GLN A 351 10.29 -3.70 -3.10
CA GLN A 351 9.32 -2.80 -2.47
C GLN A 351 8.47 -2.04 -3.50
N TYR A 352 9.05 -1.71 -4.66
CA TYR A 352 8.32 -1.09 -5.78
C TYR A 352 7.47 -2.10 -6.58
N GLY A 353 7.66 -3.41 -6.37
CA GLY A 353 6.88 -4.46 -7.03
C GLY A 353 7.46 -4.95 -8.36
N TYR A 354 8.68 -4.56 -8.72
CA TYR A 354 9.39 -5.12 -9.88
C TYR A 354 9.93 -6.52 -9.60
N LEU A 355 10.26 -6.76 -8.33
CA LEU A 355 10.61 -8.08 -7.79
C LEU A 355 9.62 -8.47 -6.70
N THR A 356 9.58 -9.73 -6.35
CA THR A 356 8.78 -10.28 -5.26
C THR A 356 9.51 -11.42 -4.57
N LEU A 357 9.11 -11.76 -3.35
CA LEU A 357 9.63 -12.93 -2.64
C LEU A 357 9.30 -14.20 -3.41
N ASP A 358 10.30 -15.07 -3.56
CA ASP A 358 10.14 -16.44 -4.02
C ASP A 358 10.10 -17.40 -2.81
N SER A 359 9.40 -18.53 -2.95
CA SER A 359 9.25 -19.53 -1.90
C SER A 359 10.53 -20.31 -1.58
N ASP A 360 11.57 -20.19 -2.40
CA ASP A 360 12.85 -20.88 -2.21
C ASP A 360 13.79 -20.06 -1.30
N LEU A 361 13.49 -20.04 0.01
CA LEU A 361 14.39 -19.48 1.02
C LEU A 361 15.59 -20.43 1.25
N ARG A 362 16.81 -19.95 1.01
CA ARG A 362 18.02 -20.75 1.23
C ARG A 362 19.01 -20.04 2.16
N GLY A 363 19.02 -20.44 3.42
CA GLY A 363 20.00 -19.95 4.41
C GLY A 363 19.78 -18.47 4.79
N PHE A 364 20.84 -17.67 4.79
CA PHE A 364 20.82 -16.24 5.13
C PHE A 364 20.46 -15.33 3.95
N ASN A 365 20.01 -15.89 2.82
CA ASN A 365 19.62 -15.15 1.65
C ASN A 365 18.15 -15.39 1.31
N LEU A 366 17.47 -14.33 0.92
CA LEU A 366 16.11 -14.38 0.39
C LEU A 366 16.16 -14.46 -1.14
N ALA A 367 15.41 -15.42 -1.69
CA ALA A 367 15.21 -15.49 -3.12
C ALA A 367 14.15 -14.48 -3.56
N LEU A 368 14.48 -13.71 -4.58
CA LEU A 368 13.58 -12.78 -5.23
C LEU A 368 13.40 -13.20 -6.69
N LYS A 369 12.23 -12.89 -7.25
CA LYS A 369 11.94 -13.10 -8.68
C LYS A 369 11.07 -11.99 -9.24
N VAL A 370 11.08 -11.87 -10.54
CA VAL A 370 10.07 -11.09 -11.27
C VAL A 370 8.71 -11.79 -11.11
N PRO A 371 7.66 -11.11 -10.63
CA PRO A 371 6.39 -11.77 -10.33
C PRO A 371 5.62 -12.23 -11.58
N ASN A 372 5.67 -11.45 -12.67
CA ASN A 372 4.84 -11.65 -13.87
C ASN A 372 5.39 -10.87 -15.06
N ARG A 373 4.72 -11.01 -16.22
CA ARG A 373 5.13 -10.35 -17.48
C ARG A 373 5.04 -8.83 -17.43
N GLU A 374 4.04 -8.28 -16.75
CA GLU A 374 3.91 -6.84 -16.61
C GLU A 374 5.09 -6.24 -15.83
N ALA A 375 5.43 -6.85 -14.69
CA ALA A 375 6.58 -6.44 -13.89
C ALA A 375 7.91 -6.59 -14.65
N GLN A 376 8.04 -7.64 -15.48
CA GLN A 376 9.19 -7.82 -16.36
C GLN A 376 9.33 -6.65 -17.34
N ALA A 377 8.26 -6.32 -18.05
CA ALA A 377 8.26 -5.23 -19.02
C ALA A 377 8.48 -3.86 -18.34
N ALA A 378 7.97 -3.67 -17.13
CA ALA A 378 8.19 -2.45 -16.35
C ALA A 378 9.65 -2.35 -15.87
N LEU A 379 10.24 -3.44 -15.39
CA LEU A 379 11.65 -3.50 -14.98
C LEU A 379 12.59 -3.19 -16.16
N GLU A 380 12.33 -3.74 -17.33
CA GLU A 380 13.12 -3.46 -18.56
C GLU A 380 13.06 -1.97 -18.93
N ARG A 381 11.92 -1.30 -18.75
CA ARG A 381 11.80 0.16 -18.97
C ARG A 381 12.60 0.99 -17.97
N VAL A 382 12.68 0.57 -16.71
CA VAL A 382 13.48 1.26 -15.68
C VAL A 382 14.96 1.29 -16.07
N PHE A 383 15.44 0.25 -16.75
CA PHE A 383 16.86 0.13 -17.18
C PHE A 383 17.10 0.52 -18.65
N SER A 384 16.09 0.93 -19.40
CA SER A 384 16.25 1.48 -20.76
C SER A 384 16.55 2.98 -20.72
#